data_c879923d7254670c01e5b076e00ac2f1
#
_entry.id   c879923d7254670c01e5b076e00ac2f1
#
_cell.length_a   1.000
_cell.length_b   1.000
_cell.length_c   1.000
_cell.angle_alpha   90.00
_cell.angle_beta   90.00
_cell.angle_gamma   90.00
#
_symmetry.space_group_name_H-M   'P 1'
#
loop_
_entity.id
_entity.type
_entity.pdbx_description
1 polymer ?
#
loop_
_entity_poly.entity_id
_entity_poly.type
_entity_poly.pdbx_seq_one_letter_code
_entity_poly.pdbx_strand_id
1 'polypeptide(L)'
;MAQFLYFGYGSNMLLKKLQNDGSDGGCKRCPHAEYKCNCWVENYEFSFGKKSMDHSGKCNITSTNNEKNMVYGVLFSIPEDERGDLTNCEGANSTLPTGYKIIQDFIVSTEKTDEFPDGKAKAVTYIAKGAGTDDKNREPYDWYKDQVVKGAEDYELPLWYIEKIKNDFTAKPDPNKVRAAREQNYLS
;
A
#
# COMPACT_ATOMS: atom_id res chain seq x y z
N MET A 1 -3.14 -7.49 23.58
CA MET A 1 -2.04 -6.57 23.19
C MET A 1 -2.64 -5.36 22.52
N ALA A 2 -2.03 -4.18 22.65
CA ALA A 2 -2.49 -3.00 21.93
C ALA A 2 -2.30 -3.22 20.43
N GLN A 3 -3.26 -2.71 19.62
CA GLN A 3 -3.25 -2.81 18.18
C GLN A 3 -3.47 -1.44 17.56
N PHE A 4 -3.02 -1.25 16.34
CA PHE A 4 -3.33 -0.10 15.52
C PHE A 4 -3.97 -0.54 14.19
N LEU A 5 -4.76 0.34 13.59
CA LEU A 5 -5.32 0.13 12.27
C LEU A 5 -4.36 0.67 11.22
N TYR A 6 -4.11 -0.09 10.17
CA TYR A 6 -3.26 0.27 9.05
C TYR A 6 -4.06 0.25 7.75
N PHE A 7 -4.00 1.35 7.02
CA PHE A 7 -4.58 1.47 5.67
C PHE A 7 -3.53 1.14 4.61
N GLY A 8 -3.66 -0.05 4.03
CA GLY A 8 -2.86 -0.52 2.90
C GLY A 8 -3.58 -0.26 1.57
N TYR A 9 -2.96 0.50 0.68
CA TYR A 9 -3.49 0.82 -0.67
C TYR A 9 -2.54 0.40 -1.80
N GLY A 10 -1.42 -0.22 -1.47
CA GLY A 10 -0.39 -0.67 -2.41
C GLY A 10 -0.11 -2.17 -2.26
N SER A 11 1.12 -2.60 -2.51
CA SER A 11 1.49 -4.02 -2.43
C SER A 11 1.29 -4.66 -1.05
N ASN A 12 1.15 -3.86 0.01
CA ASN A 12 0.80 -4.36 1.34
C ASN A 12 -0.68 -4.77 1.48
N MET A 13 -1.52 -4.52 0.47
CA MET A 13 -2.84 -5.15 0.40
C MET A 13 -2.70 -6.67 0.29
N LEU A 14 -1.63 -7.16 -0.31
CA LEU A 14 -1.34 -8.59 -0.38
C LEU A 14 -0.89 -9.09 0.99
N LEU A 15 -1.79 -9.79 1.71
CA LEU A 15 -1.59 -10.20 3.10
C LEU A 15 -0.30 -11.00 3.30
N LYS A 16 -0.03 -11.95 2.42
CA LYS A 16 1.21 -12.75 2.44
C LYS A 16 2.47 -11.89 2.46
N LYS A 17 2.45 -10.76 1.74
CA LYS A 17 3.55 -9.79 1.75
C LYS A 17 3.58 -8.95 3.02
N LEU A 18 2.43 -8.51 3.49
CA LEU A 18 2.32 -7.75 4.74
C LEU A 18 2.75 -8.60 5.93
N GLN A 19 2.46 -9.89 5.92
CA GLN A 19 2.85 -10.85 6.97
C GLN A 19 4.29 -11.38 6.84
N ASN A 20 5.10 -10.86 5.92
CA ASN A 20 6.49 -11.31 5.76
C ASN A 20 7.29 -11.12 7.07
N ASP A 21 7.83 -12.21 7.59
CA ASP A 21 8.68 -12.26 8.79
C ASP A 21 10.17 -11.97 8.50
N GLY A 22 10.52 -11.76 7.23
CA GLY A 22 11.89 -11.53 6.77
C GLY A 22 12.70 -12.79 6.49
N SER A 23 12.14 -13.98 6.66
CA SER A 23 12.86 -15.26 6.44
C SER A 23 13.24 -15.49 4.98
N ASP A 24 12.55 -14.85 4.05
CA ASP A 24 12.85 -14.90 2.61
C ASP A 24 13.95 -13.93 2.15
N GLY A 25 14.60 -13.23 3.10
CA GLY A 25 15.57 -12.17 2.82
C GLY A 25 14.92 -10.83 2.44
N GLY A 26 13.60 -10.72 2.52
CA GLY A 26 12.86 -9.47 2.42
C GLY A 26 12.86 -8.66 3.72
N CYS A 27 12.14 -7.56 3.70
CA CYS A 27 11.96 -6.76 4.91
C CYS A 27 10.90 -7.40 5.81
N LYS A 28 11.23 -7.65 7.07
CA LYS A 28 10.25 -8.07 8.08
C LYS A 28 9.21 -6.97 8.25
N ARG A 29 7.93 -7.32 8.15
CA ARG A 29 6.79 -6.41 8.31
C ARG A 29 5.96 -6.78 9.54
N CYS A 30 4.75 -7.26 9.31
CA CYS A 30 3.74 -7.48 10.33
C CYS A 30 3.22 -8.92 10.28
N PRO A 31 3.96 -9.92 10.80
CA PRO A 31 3.57 -11.32 10.74
C PRO A 31 2.18 -11.61 11.31
N HIS A 32 1.72 -10.78 12.24
CA HIS A 32 0.42 -10.94 12.91
C HIS A 32 -0.64 -9.93 12.43
N ALA A 33 -0.45 -9.34 11.23
CA ALA A 33 -1.47 -8.49 10.63
C ALA A 33 -2.73 -9.30 10.31
N GLU A 34 -3.89 -8.74 10.65
CA GLU A 34 -5.19 -9.35 10.42
C GLU A 34 -6.07 -8.43 9.57
N TYR A 35 -6.77 -9.01 8.59
CA TYR A 35 -7.77 -8.28 7.80
C TYR A 35 -8.92 -7.83 8.68
N LYS A 36 -9.38 -6.58 8.48
CA LYS A 36 -10.57 -6.02 9.13
C LYS A 36 -11.70 -5.79 8.14
N CYS A 37 -11.48 -4.94 7.16
CA CYS A 37 -12.48 -4.63 6.14
C CYS A 37 -11.84 -3.93 4.93
N ASN A 38 -12.59 -3.85 3.85
CA ASN A 38 -12.31 -2.95 2.75
C ASN A 38 -12.62 -1.51 3.17
N CYS A 39 -11.83 -0.57 2.66
CA CYS A 39 -12.01 0.84 2.97
C CYS A 39 -11.56 1.71 1.79
N TRP A 40 -11.93 2.98 1.83
CA TRP A 40 -11.54 3.94 0.79
C TRP A 40 -11.29 5.33 1.39
N VAL A 41 -10.62 6.15 0.62
CA VAL A 41 -10.44 7.56 0.94
C VAL A 41 -10.88 8.41 -0.25
N GLU A 42 -11.69 9.42 0.02
CA GLU A 42 -12.20 10.38 -0.96
C GLU A 42 -11.22 11.54 -1.14
N ASN A 43 -11.29 12.21 -2.29
CA ASN A 43 -10.41 13.33 -2.63
C ASN A 43 -8.93 12.93 -2.72
N TYR A 44 -8.63 11.67 -3.05
CA TYR A 44 -7.28 11.20 -3.29
C TYR A 44 -7.17 10.52 -4.65
N GLU A 45 -6.02 10.67 -5.29
CA GLU A 45 -5.66 10.02 -6.53
C GLU A 45 -4.53 9.01 -6.28
N PHE A 46 -4.71 7.79 -6.81
CA PHE A 46 -3.70 6.74 -6.79
C PHE A 46 -2.72 6.90 -7.95
N SER A 47 -1.45 6.64 -7.71
CA SER A 47 -0.42 6.57 -8.75
C SER A 47 0.72 5.63 -8.34
N PHE A 48 1.57 5.26 -9.31
CA PHE A 48 2.89 4.66 -9.05
C PHE A 48 4.00 5.73 -9.02
N GLY A 49 3.64 6.98 -8.71
CA GLY A 49 4.53 8.14 -8.80
C GLY A 49 5.70 8.18 -7.80
N LYS A 50 5.66 7.39 -6.72
CA LYS A 50 6.76 7.41 -5.74
C LYS A 50 8.03 6.78 -6.32
N LYS A 51 9.12 7.56 -6.37
CA LYS A 51 10.44 7.09 -6.77
C LYS A 51 11.02 6.12 -5.75
N SER A 52 11.41 4.94 -6.20
CA SER A 52 12.15 3.98 -5.39
C SER A 52 13.66 4.04 -5.66
N MET A 53 14.47 3.51 -4.75
CA MET A 53 15.93 3.39 -4.93
C MET A 53 16.29 2.47 -6.11
N ASP A 54 15.40 1.56 -6.49
CA ASP A 54 15.55 0.67 -7.64
C ASP A 54 15.11 1.32 -8.97
N HIS A 55 14.85 2.62 -8.97
CA HIS A 55 14.41 3.43 -10.11
C HIS A 55 13.03 3.05 -10.67
N SER A 56 12.23 2.25 -9.96
CA SER A 56 10.84 1.94 -10.33
C SER A 56 9.86 2.84 -9.60
N GLY A 57 8.63 2.86 -10.09
CA GLY A 57 7.48 3.45 -9.42
C GLY A 57 6.97 2.57 -8.28
N LYS A 58 6.57 3.20 -7.18
CA LYS A 58 5.85 2.56 -6.08
C LYS A 58 4.55 3.32 -5.83
N CYS A 59 3.59 2.65 -5.21
CA CYS A 59 2.30 3.25 -4.91
C CYS A 59 2.42 4.53 -4.09
N ASN A 60 1.61 5.48 -4.44
CA ASN A 60 1.40 6.71 -3.69
C ASN A 60 -0.05 7.16 -3.84
N ILE A 61 -0.53 7.91 -2.87
CA ILE A 61 -1.79 8.64 -2.94
C ILE A 61 -1.52 10.12 -2.74
N THR A 62 -2.22 10.94 -3.50
CA THR A 62 -2.08 12.39 -3.45
C THR A 62 -3.44 13.02 -3.27
N SER A 63 -3.58 13.92 -2.30
CA SER A 63 -4.81 14.68 -2.11
C SER A 63 -5.12 15.52 -3.35
N THR A 64 -6.39 15.54 -3.72
CA THR A 64 -6.91 16.30 -4.86
C THR A 64 -8.12 17.12 -4.43
N ASN A 65 -8.51 18.10 -5.25
CA ASN A 65 -9.74 18.88 -5.06
C ASN A 65 -10.92 18.25 -5.84
N ASN A 66 -10.79 17.01 -6.30
CA ASN A 66 -11.82 16.34 -7.08
C ASN A 66 -12.51 15.26 -6.23
N GLU A 67 -13.73 15.54 -5.83
CA GLU A 67 -14.56 14.65 -5.01
C GLU A 67 -14.86 13.29 -5.68
N LYS A 68 -14.68 13.19 -6.99
CA LYS A 68 -14.85 11.91 -7.72
C LYS A 68 -13.64 10.99 -7.60
N ASN A 69 -12.50 11.52 -7.13
CA ASN A 69 -11.31 10.71 -6.94
C ASN A 69 -11.39 9.93 -5.65
N MET A 70 -11.31 8.62 -5.77
CA MET A 70 -11.31 7.70 -4.64
C MET A 70 -10.17 6.72 -4.77
N VAL A 71 -9.53 6.41 -3.64
CA VAL A 71 -8.54 5.34 -3.55
C VAL A 71 -9.08 4.28 -2.60
N TYR A 72 -9.25 3.08 -3.13
CA TYR A 72 -9.63 1.90 -2.35
C TYR A 72 -8.40 1.18 -1.81
N GLY A 73 -8.59 0.49 -0.70
CA GLY A 73 -7.58 -0.33 -0.07
C GLY A 73 -8.18 -1.18 1.03
N VAL A 74 -7.30 -1.69 1.88
CA VAL A 74 -7.64 -2.65 2.92
C VAL A 74 -7.23 -2.11 4.28
N LEU A 75 -8.09 -2.26 5.26
CA LEU A 75 -7.81 -1.95 6.65
C LEU A 75 -7.36 -3.24 7.36
N PHE A 76 -6.19 -3.15 7.97
CA PHE A 76 -5.61 -4.23 8.78
C PHE A 76 -5.53 -3.82 10.23
N SER A 77 -5.71 -4.77 11.15
CA SER A 77 -5.35 -4.64 12.55
C SER A 77 -3.96 -5.25 12.75
N ILE A 78 -3.06 -4.51 13.35
CA ILE A 78 -1.65 -4.90 13.52
C ILE A 78 -1.25 -4.68 14.98
N PRO A 79 -0.55 -5.65 15.63
CA PRO A 79 0.02 -5.46 16.95
C PRO A 79 0.94 -4.23 17.01
N GLU A 80 0.83 -3.44 18.08
CA GLU A 80 1.58 -2.18 18.22
C GLU A 80 3.10 -2.37 18.21
N ASP A 81 3.60 -3.50 18.68
CA ASP A 81 5.02 -3.84 18.70
C ASP A 81 5.60 -4.14 17.29
N GLU A 82 4.74 -4.38 16.29
CA GLU A 82 5.15 -4.55 14.88
C GLU A 82 5.18 -3.23 14.09
N ARG A 83 4.68 -2.13 14.64
CA ARG A 83 4.67 -0.81 13.99
C ARG A 83 6.05 -0.35 13.56
N GLY A 84 7.06 -0.61 14.38
CA GLY A 84 8.46 -0.23 14.11
C GLY A 84 9.01 -0.95 12.86
N ASP A 85 8.75 -2.24 12.74
CA ASP A 85 9.17 -3.05 11.58
C ASP A 85 8.52 -2.56 10.30
N LEU A 86 7.20 -2.31 10.31
CA LEU A 86 6.49 -1.74 9.16
C LEU A 86 7.04 -0.38 8.76
N THR A 87 7.25 0.51 9.74
CA THR A 87 7.76 1.86 9.51
C THR A 87 9.16 1.84 8.87
N ASN A 88 10.01 0.91 9.31
CA ASN A 88 11.34 0.71 8.73
C ASN A 88 11.26 0.19 7.29
N CYS A 89 10.38 -0.78 7.02
CA CYS A 89 10.17 -1.33 5.69
C CYS A 89 9.65 -0.28 4.68
N GLU A 90 8.81 0.62 5.14
CA GLU A 90 8.33 1.75 4.32
C GLU A 90 9.38 2.87 4.18
N GLY A 91 10.51 2.75 4.88
CA GLY A 91 11.57 3.76 4.88
C GLY A 91 11.10 5.11 5.45
N ALA A 92 10.09 5.11 6.32
CA ALA A 92 9.54 6.34 6.86
C ALA A 92 10.46 6.99 7.88
N ASN A 93 11.32 6.20 8.54
CA ASN A 93 12.40 6.67 9.43
C ASN A 93 13.63 7.20 8.66
N SER A 94 13.67 7.01 7.33
CA SER A 94 14.78 7.48 6.51
C SER A 94 14.76 9.01 6.39
N THR A 95 15.93 9.62 6.48
CA THR A 95 16.17 11.04 6.20
C THR A 95 16.14 11.35 4.69
N LEU A 96 16.10 10.31 3.83
CA LEU A 96 16.07 10.49 2.39
C LEU A 96 14.78 11.22 1.95
N PRO A 97 14.89 12.16 1.02
CA PRO A 97 13.73 12.92 0.54
C PRO A 97 12.73 12.07 -0.25
N THR A 98 13.15 10.88 -0.70
CA THR A 98 12.35 9.95 -1.52
C THR A 98 11.64 8.85 -0.72
N GLY A 99 11.71 8.88 0.63
CA GLY A 99 11.01 7.92 1.50
C GLY A 99 9.51 8.20 1.59
N TYR A 100 8.83 7.35 2.36
CA TYR A 100 7.49 7.67 2.81
C TYR A 100 7.53 8.51 4.09
N LYS A 101 6.43 9.19 4.39
CA LYS A 101 6.12 9.75 5.69
C LYS A 101 4.96 8.98 6.30
N ILE A 102 5.01 8.74 7.59
CA ILE A 102 3.89 8.17 8.34
C ILE A 102 2.83 9.24 8.55
N ILE A 103 1.58 8.89 8.31
CA ILE A 103 0.42 9.71 8.64
C ILE A 103 -0.34 8.98 9.74
N GLN A 104 -0.42 9.59 10.91
CA GLN A 104 -1.23 9.15 12.03
C GLN A 104 -2.68 9.65 11.85
N ASP A 105 -3.62 8.96 12.47
CA ASP A 105 -5.05 9.37 12.46
C ASP A 105 -5.61 9.67 11.06
N PHE A 106 -5.14 8.96 10.03
CA PHE A 106 -5.64 9.08 8.68
C PHE A 106 -7.06 8.54 8.62
N ILE A 107 -8.00 9.38 8.22
CA ILE A 107 -9.42 8.99 8.17
C ILE A 107 -9.70 8.25 6.87
N VAL A 108 -10.19 7.03 6.98
CA VAL A 108 -10.73 6.23 5.88
C VAL A 108 -12.22 6.00 6.06
N SER A 109 -12.93 5.87 4.96
CA SER A 109 -14.34 5.46 4.93
C SER A 109 -14.44 3.93 4.86
N THR A 110 -15.42 3.36 5.56
CA THR A 110 -15.71 1.93 5.57
C THR A 110 -17.22 1.71 5.39
N GLU A 111 -17.63 0.49 5.12
CA GLU A 111 -19.04 0.13 5.36
C GLU A 111 -19.35 0.30 6.87
N LYS A 112 -20.61 0.65 7.15
CA LYS A 112 -21.06 0.76 8.55
C LYS A 112 -21.21 -0.64 9.15
N THR A 113 -20.55 -0.84 10.26
CA THR A 113 -20.58 -2.08 11.05
C THR A 113 -20.66 -1.74 12.54
N ASP A 114 -20.80 -2.75 13.39
CA ASP A 114 -20.75 -2.53 14.84
C ASP A 114 -19.40 -1.98 15.29
N GLU A 115 -18.32 -2.34 14.61
CA GLU A 115 -16.97 -1.82 14.89
C GLU A 115 -16.76 -0.39 14.35
N PHE A 116 -17.42 -0.04 13.23
CA PHE A 116 -17.33 1.27 12.57
C PHE A 116 -18.73 1.87 12.33
N PRO A 117 -19.47 2.25 13.39
CA PRO A 117 -20.87 2.67 13.28
C PRO A 117 -21.07 3.95 12.45
N ASP A 118 -20.05 4.82 12.41
CA ASP A 118 -20.06 6.04 11.60
C ASP A 118 -19.60 5.81 10.16
N GLY A 119 -19.19 4.58 9.80
CA GLY A 119 -18.60 4.26 8.51
C GLY A 119 -17.23 4.91 8.32
N LYS A 120 -16.48 5.13 9.40
CA LYS A 120 -15.15 5.75 9.39
C LYS A 120 -14.22 5.07 10.36
N ALA A 121 -12.93 5.00 9.99
CA ALA A 121 -11.88 4.53 10.87
C ALA A 121 -10.68 5.48 10.84
N LYS A 122 -9.97 5.60 11.96
CA LYS A 122 -8.66 6.24 12.05
C LYS A 122 -7.58 5.20 11.88
N ALA A 123 -6.73 5.37 10.88
CA ALA A 123 -5.68 4.44 10.54
C ALA A 123 -4.32 5.12 10.46
N VAL A 124 -3.28 4.33 10.53
CA VAL A 124 -1.93 4.72 10.09
C VAL A 124 -1.81 4.41 8.60
N THR A 125 -1.18 5.30 7.85
CA THR A 125 -0.79 5.02 6.47
C THR A 125 0.53 5.69 6.12
N TYR A 126 1.11 5.32 4.99
CA TYR A 126 2.39 5.84 4.52
C TYR A 126 2.20 6.51 3.17
N ILE A 127 2.52 7.81 3.10
CA ILE A 127 2.41 8.64 1.88
C ILE A 127 3.80 9.10 1.49
N ALA A 128 4.13 9.09 0.22
CA ALA A 128 5.45 9.49 -0.27
C ALA A 128 5.77 10.95 0.10
N LYS A 129 7.04 11.21 0.44
CA LYS A 129 7.57 12.57 0.64
C LYS A 129 7.64 13.29 -0.71
N GLY A 130 7.32 14.59 -0.73
CA GLY A 130 7.08 15.40 -1.93
C GLY A 130 8.16 15.34 -3.02
N ALA A 131 9.45 15.32 -2.65
CA ALA A 131 10.56 15.30 -3.62
C ALA A 131 10.67 13.99 -4.47
N GLY A 132 9.80 13.03 -4.28
CA GLY A 132 9.80 11.75 -5.01
C GLY A 132 8.54 11.46 -5.81
N THR A 133 7.60 12.42 -5.90
CA THR A 133 6.24 12.21 -6.43
C THR A 133 5.94 12.95 -7.73
N ASP A 134 6.92 13.63 -8.32
CA ASP A 134 6.70 14.58 -9.42
C ASP A 134 6.37 13.90 -10.76
N ASP A 135 6.58 12.59 -10.87
CA ASP A 135 6.30 11.84 -12.08
C ASP A 135 5.21 10.78 -11.84
N LYS A 136 3.98 11.17 -12.08
CA LYS A 136 2.81 10.29 -11.97
C LYS A 136 2.85 9.11 -12.95
N ASN A 137 3.60 9.22 -14.03
CA ASN A 137 3.72 8.22 -15.09
C ASN A 137 4.92 7.27 -14.86
N ARG A 138 5.54 7.30 -13.68
CA ARG A 138 6.66 6.40 -13.39
C ARG A 138 6.20 4.95 -13.39
N GLU A 139 6.85 4.14 -14.22
CA GLU A 139 6.50 2.74 -14.35
C GLU A 139 6.96 1.92 -13.14
N PRO A 140 6.04 1.15 -12.51
CA PRO A 140 6.41 0.10 -11.57
C PRO A 140 7.09 -1.05 -12.30
N TYR A 141 7.75 -1.94 -11.57
CA TYR A 141 8.05 -3.26 -12.13
C TYR A 141 6.79 -4.10 -12.23
N ASP A 142 6.75 -5.02 -13.23
CA ASP A 142 5.64 -5.91 -13.50
C ASP A 142 5.18 -6.67 -12.24
N TRP A 143 6.08 -7.38 -11.56
CA TRP A 143 5.78 -8.10 -10.32
C TRP A 143 5.18 -7.19 -9.22
N TYR A 144 5.59 -5.91 -9.15
CA TYR A 144 5.08 -4.98 -8.14
C TYR A 144 3.63 -4.56 -8.45
N LYS A 145 3.35 -4.26 -9.72
CA LYS A 145 1.98 -3.97 -10.18
C LYS A 145 1.07 -5.17 -9.96
N ASP A 146 1.55 -6.37 -10.30
CA ASP A 146 0.81 -7.62 -10.12
C ASP A 146 0.47 -7.87 -8.64
N GLN A 147 1.38 -7.58 -7.72
CA GLN A 147 1.11 -7.65 -6.28
C GLN A 147 0.00 -6.68 -5.83
N VAL A 148 -0.02 -5.46 -6.38
CA VAL A 148 -1.08 -4.48 -6.08
C VAL A 148 -2.42 -4.96 -6.61
N VAL A 149 -2.45 -5.43 -7.86
CA VAL A 149 -3.65 -5.98 -8.50
C VAL A 149 -4.15 -7.20 -7.73
N LYS A 150 -3.27 -8.16 -7.45
CA LYS A 150 -3.61 -9.37 -6.70
C LYS A 150 -4.18 -9.06 -5.31
N GLY A 151 -3.57 -8.12 -4.58
CA GLY A 151 -4.09 -7.69 -3.29
C GLY A 151 -5.47 -7.06 -3.40
N ALA A 152 -5.74 -6.27 -4.45
CA ALA A 152 -7.05 -5.71 -4.69
C ALA A 152 -8.10 -6.77 -5.09
N GLU A 153 -7.70 -7.79 -5.85
CA GLU A 153 -8.56 -8.93 -6.23
C GLU A 153 -8.88 -9.83 -5.04
N ASP A 154 -7.89 -10.15 -4.19
CA ASP A 154 -8.05 -11.03 -3.03
C ASP A 154 -9.08 -10.50 -2.02
N TYR A 155 -9.26 -9.20 -1.97
CA TYR A 155 -10.26 -8.53 -1.11
C TYR A 155 -11.47 -8.02 -1.89
N GLU A 156 -11.64 -8.43 -3.14
CA GLU A 156 -12.81 -8.09 -3.95
C GLU A 156 -13.09 -6.57 -3.97
N LEU A 157 -12.04 -5.75 -4.10
CA LEU A 157 -12.22 -4.31 -4.27
C LEU A 157 -13.07 -4.03 -5.52
N PRO A 158 -13.72 -2.86 -5.66
CA PRO A 158 -14.58 -2.57 -6.80
C PRO A 158 -13.91 -2.88 -8.13
N LEU A 159 -14.57 -3.65 -8.99
CA LEU A 159 -14.01 -4.14 -10.26
C LEU A 159 -13.45 -3.00 -11.14
N TRP A 160 -14.18 -1.87 -11.20
CA TRP A 160 -13.72 -0.71 -11.97
C TRP A 160 -12.39 -0.13 -11.44
N TYR A 161 -12.16 -0.23 -10.12
CA TYR A 161 -10.91 0.23 -9.50
C TYR A 161 -9.75 -0.73 -9.82
N ILE A 162 -10.00 -2.03 -9.77
CA ILE A 162 -9.03 -3.06 -10.17
C ILE A 162 -8.65 -2.87 -11.65
N GLU A 163 -9.65 -2.72 -12.52
CA GLU A 163 -9.43 -2.49 -13.95
C GLU A 163 -8.67 -1.18 -14.22
N LYS A 164 -8.94 -0.13 -13.46
CA LYS A 164 -8.16 1.10 -13.52
C LYS A 164 -6.68 0.85 -13.21
N ILE A 165 -6.34 0.10 -12.14
CA ILE A 165 -4.94 -0.22 -11.82
C ILE A 165 -4.30 -1.04 -12.95
N LYS A 166 -5.03 -1.98 -13.54
CA LYS A 166 -4.53 -2.83 -14.64
C LYS A 166 -4.25 -2.04 -15.92
N ASN A 167 -5.13 -1.12 -16.28
CA ASN A 167 -5.16 -0.53 -17.62
C ASN A 167 -4.55 0.87 -17.69
N ASP A 168 -4.67 1.70 -16.63
CA ASP A 168 -4.20 3.09 -16.66
C ASP A 168 -2.68 3.22 -16.42
N PHE A 169 -2.03 2.15 -15.97
CA PHE A 169 -0.61 2.17 -15.63
C PHE A 169 0.17 1.12 -16.39
N THR A 170 1.17 1.56 -17.15
CA THR A 170 2.16 0.66 -17.75
C THR A 170 3.13 0.15 -16.69
N ALA A 171 3.70 -1.02 -16.94
CA ALA A 171 4.73 -1.62 -16.09
C ALA A 171 5.91 -2.07 -16.95
N LYS A 172 7.08 -2.22 -16.33
CA LYS A 172 8.30 -2.66 -17.01
C LYS A 172 8.91 -3.87 -16.33
N PRO A 173 9.65 -4.72 -17.08
CA PRO A 173 10.32 -5.86 -16.47
C PRO A 173 11.42 -5.41 -15.50
N ASP A 174 11.57 -6.17 -14.39
CA ASP A 174 12.67 -5.95 -13.47
C ASP A 174 13.99 -6.54 -14.05
N PRO A 175 15.04 -5.73 -14.20
CA PRO A 175 16.33 -6.24 -14.66
C PRO A 175 16.98 -7.20 -13.65
N ASN A 176 16.64 -7.11 -12.36
CA ASN A 176 17.12 -8.01 -11.32
C ASN A 176 16.24 -9.27 -11.23
N LYS A 177 16.64 -10.33 -11.95
CA LYS A 177 15.87 -11.58 -12.03
C LYS A 177 15.72 -12.29 -10.68
N VAL A 178 16.70 -12.19 -9.79
CA VAL A 178 16.66 -12.81 -8.45
C VAL A 178 15.59 -12.13 -7.60
N ARG A 179 15.57 -10.79 -7.62
CA ARG A 179 14.53 -10.02 -6.95
C ARG A 179 13.15 -10.31 -7.54
N ALA A 180 13.02 -10.28 -8.87
CA ALA A 180 11.76 -10.55 -9.54
C ALA A 180 11.20 -11.93 -9.15
N ALA A 181 12.01 -12.98 -9.16
CA ALA A 181 11.60 -14.32 -8.77
C ALA A 181 11.14 -14.38 -7.30
N ARG A 182 11.87 -13.75 -6.38
CA ARG A 182 11.46 -13.67 -4.98
C ARG A 182 10.12 -12.97 -4.82
N GLU A 183 9.95 -11.82 -5.45
CA GLU A 183 8.73 -11.03 -5.31
C GLU A 183 7.51 -11.71 -5.95
N GLN A 184 7.70 -12.50 -6.99
CA GLN A 184 6.64 -13.32 -7.60
C GLN A 184 6.11 -14.42 -6.67
N ASN A 185 6.90 -14.90 -5.69
CA ASN A 185 6.45 -15.89 -4.72
C ASN A 185 5.28 -15.40 -3.84
N TYR A 186 5.08 -14.09 -3.73
CA TYR A 186 3.91 -13.55 -3.03
C TYR A 186 2.61 -13.68 -3.83
N LEU A 187 2.68 -13.94 -5.14
CA LEU A 187 1.51 -14.05 -6.02
C LEU A 187 0.91 -15.47 -6.05
N SER A 188 1.66 -16.47 -5.59
CA SER A 188 1.22 -17.87 -5.43
C SER A 188 0.55 -18.10 -4.04
#